data_14ca232f2bb45f5c472fc1fa98f903aa
#
_entry.id   14ca232f2bb45f5c472fc1fa98f903aa
#
_cell.length_a   1.000
_cell.length_b   1.000
_cell.length_c   1.000
_cell.angle_alpha   90.00
_cell.angle_beta   90.00
_cell.angle_gamma   90.00
#
_symmetry.space_group_name_H-M   'P 1'
#
loop_
_entity.id
_entity.type
_entity.pdbx_description
1 polymer ?
#
loop_
_entity_poly.entity_id
_entity_poly.type
_entity_poly.pdbx_seq_one_letter_code
_entity_poly.pdbx_strand_id
1 'polypeptide(L)'
;MELNFNSDKQHTLSSETSISGTGLHTGALVNMRLKPANPGFGFQFQRLDLAGQPLIKADCDLVTDTTRGTTLEEKGAKVSTIEHLLAALVGMRLDNVLIEIDGPEVPIMDGSSEPFTELLQNAGIFEQDAQKIWYCIDENIQYFDREKNVEMVALPSDEYKITTLIDFNSTVLGTQHADLKSLKDFRTEIAPCRTFVFLHELEMLIDNNLIKGGDINNAIVVVDKPVTGEEMSRLAKAFKRDKMEVKSGGYLNNLELRFQNEPARHKLLDIVGDLA
;
A
#
# COMPACT_ATOMS: atom_id res chain seq x y z
N MET A 1 23.52 0.15 -8.00
CA MET A 1 24.04 -0.96 -7.17
C MET A 1 22.95 -2.01 -7.14
N GLU A 2 23.25 -3.26 -7.49
CA GLU A 2 22.27 -4.34 -7.38
C GLU A 2 22.06 -4.69 -5.91
N LEU A 3 20.79 -4.84 -5.50
CA LEU A 3 20.43 -5.27 -4.15
C LEU A 3 20.94 -6.71 -3.92
N ASN A 4 21.67 -6.91 -2.84
CA ASN A 4 22.09 -8.25 -2.44
C ASN A 4 20.96 -8.93 -1.64
N PHE A 5 20.06 -9.62 -2.34
CA PHE A 5 18.94 -10.32 -1.71
C PHE A 5 19.35 -11.54 -0.86
N ASN A 6 20.61 -11.90 -0.84
CA ASN A 6 21.13 -13.00 -0.02
C ASN A 6 21.91 -12.50 1.21
N SER A 7 21.96 -11.18 1.45
CA SER A 7 22.60 -10.65 2.64
C SER A 7 21.72 -10.87 3.88
N ASP A 8 22.31 -11.36 4.94
CA ASP A 8 21.66 -11.43 6.27
C ASP A 8 21.89 -10.17 7.11
N LYS A 9 22.45 -9.13 6.50
CA LYS A 9 22.68 -7.83 7.15
C LYS A 9 21.49 -6.90 6.98
N GLN A 10 21.34 -6.01 7.96
CA GLN A 10 20.35 -4.93 7.91
C GLN A 10 20.70 -3.91 6.84
N HIS A 11 19.68 -3.21 6.33
CA HIS A 11 19.85 -2.18 5.33
C HIS A 11 19.11 -0.90 5.74
N THR A 12 19.69 0.23 5.34
CA THR A 12 19.07 1.56 5.41
C THR A 12 19.27 2.30 4.09
N LEU A 13 18.80 3.54 4.00
CA LEU A 13 19.05 4.39 2.84
C LEU A 13 20.50 4.88 2.80
N SER A 14 21.06 5.08 1.60
CA SER A 14 22.38 5.71 1.44
C SER A 14 22.31 7.22 1.62
N SER A 15 21.18 7.84 1.28
CA SER A 15 20.93 9.28 1.43
C SER A 15 19.47 9.54 1.76
N GLU A 16 19.18 10.71 2.31
CA GLU A 16 17.79 11.14 2.49
C GLU A 16 17.13 11.42 1.13
N THR A 17 15.82 11.22 1.09
CA THR A 17 14.99 11.49 -0.10
C THR A 17 13.61 11.98 0.33
N SER A 18 12.89 12.64 -0.57
CA SER A 18 11.58 13.22 -0.26
C SER A 18 10.60 13.08 -1.41
N ILE A 19 9.32 13.02 -1.03
CA ILE A 19 8.19 12.95 -1.95
C ILE A 19 7.05 13.77 -1.37
N SER A 20 6.25 14.37 -2.24
CA SER A 20 5.04 15.10 -1.85
C SER A 20 3.85 14.58 -2.64
N GLY A 21 2.70 14.56 -2.01
CA GLY A 21 1.46 14.13 -2.64
C GLY A 21 0.26 14.34 -1.75
N THR A 22 -0.90 13.93 -2.21
CA THR A 22 -2.16 14.11 -1.50
C THR A 22 -2.58 12.83 -0.80
N GLY A 23 -3.02 12.92 0.45
CA GLY A 23 -3.62 11.80 1.17
C GLY A 23 -4.98 11.44 0.57
N LEU A 24 -5.25 10.15 0.38
CA LEU A 24 -6.46 9.64 -0.26
C LEU A 24 -7.74 10.06 0.46
N HIS A 25 -7.76 9.90 1.78
CA HIS A 25 -8.94 10.12 2.62
C HIS A 25 -9.04 11.55 3.11
N THR A 26 -7.92 12.13 3.51
CA THR A 26 -7.87 13.49 4.07
C THR A 26 -7.90 14.60 3.02
N GLY A 27 -7.41 14.31 1.81
CA GLY A 27 -7.20 15.32 0.77
C GLY A 27 -6.10 16.33 1.12
N ALA A 28 -5.37 16.13 2.20
CA ALA A 28 -4.27 17.01 2.59
C ALA A 28 -3.07 16.82 1.68
N LEU A 29 -2.46 17.92 1.26
CA LEU A 29 -1.13 17.88 0.65
C LEU A 29 -0.12 17.61 1.77
N VAL A 30 0.68 16.58 1.59
CA VAL A 30 1.64 16.08 2.57
C VAL A 30 3.02 16.00 1.95
N ASN A 31 4.03 16.48 2.69
CA ASN A 31 5.43 16.31 2.37
C ASN A 31 6.00 15.21 3.28
N MET A 32 6.67 14.26 2.68
CA MET A 32 7.28 13.15 3.38
C MET A 32 8.77 13.06 3.02
N ARG A 33 9.61 12.84 4.02
CA ARG A 33 11.05 12.68 3.86
C ARG A 33 11.50 11.40 4.54
N LEU A 34 12.20 10.56 3.80
CA LEU A 34 12.77 9.32 4.29
C LEU A 34 14.26 9.51 4.54
N LYS A 35 14.72 9.10 5.70
CA LYS A 35 16.10 9.27 6.16
C LYS A 35 16.73 7.94 6.55
N PRO A 36 18.05 7.79 6.35
CA PRO A 36 18.77 6.68 6.93
C PRO A 36 18.60 6.64 8.46
N ALA A 37 18.54 5.44 9.01
CA ALA A 37 18.45 5.25 10.45
C ALA A 37 19.47 4.21 10.91
N ASN A 38 19.82 4.21 12.21
CA ASN A 38 20.77 3.28 12.79
C ASN A 38 20.26 1.84 12.80
N PRO A 39 21.15 0.84 12.84
CA PRO A 39 20.76 -0.56 12.99
C PRO A 39 19.80 -0.77 14.19
N GLY A 40 18.75 -1.57 13.96
CA GLY A 40 17.72 -1.86 14.96
C GLY A 40 16.71 -0.76 15.19
N PHE A 41 16.70 0.30 14.38
CA PHE A 41 15.72 1.39 14.48
C PHE A 41 14.33 0.96 14.02
N GLY A 42 14.26 0.06 13.02
CA GLY A 42 13.00 -0.32 12.37
C GLY A 42 12.44 0.80 11.48
N PHE A 43 11.15 0.76 11.21
CA PHE A 43 10.44 1.83 10.54
C PHE A 43 9.70 2.68 11.59
N GLN A 44 9.92 3.98 11.56
CA GLN A 44 9.24 4.91 12.46
C GLN A 44 8.81 6.17 11.73
N PHE A 45 7.57 6.58 11.96
CA PHE A 45 7.01 7.82 11.44
C PHE A 45 7.22 8.95 12.47
N GLN A 46 7.70 10.11 12.01
CA GLN A 46 7.79 11.31 12.81
C GLN A 46 6.83 12.38 12.30
N ARG A 47 5.82 12.76 13.10
CA ARG A 47 4.81 13.76 12.75
C ARG A 47 5.35 15.16 12.99
N LEU A 48 5.86 15.81 11.94
CA LEU A 48 6.49 17.13 12.01
C LEU A 48 5.49 18.28 12.29
N ASP A 49 4.23 18.07 11.92
CA ASP A 49 3.12 19.02 12.09
C ASP A 49 2.56 19.05 13.53
N LEU A 50 2.91 18.09 14.36
CA LEU A 50 2.43 18.00 15.73
C LEU A 50 3.47 18.55 16.74
N ALA A 51 2.97 19.14 17.82
CA ALA A 51 3.82 19.63 18.90
C ALA A 51 4.66 18.49 19.51
N GLY A 52 5.96 18.71 19.65
CA GLY A 52 6.90 17.71 20.15
C GLY A 52 7.32 16.67 19.09
N GLN A 53 6.81 16.76 17.88
CA GLN A 53 7.17 15.91 16.74
C GLN A 53 7.24 14.42 17.12
N PRO A 54 6.12 13.84 17.59
CA PRO A 54 6.10 12.49 18.14
C PRO A 54 6.51 11.46 17.09
N LEU A 55 7.21 10.42 17.57
CA LEU A 55 7.51 9.20 16.81
C LEU A 55 6.40 8.19 17.01
N ILE A 56 6.06 7.48 15.94
CA ILE A 56 5.11 6.37 15.89
C ILE A 56 5.85 5.20 15.25
N LYS A 57 6.01 4.10 15.96
CA LYS A 57 6.63 2.90 15.41
C LYS A 57 5.69 2.20 14.42
N ALA A 58 6.25 1.62 13.36
CA ALA A 58 5.52 0.64 12.58
C ALA A 58 5.54 -0.68 13.36
N ASP A 59 4.50 -0.89 14.17
CA ASP A 59 4.36 -2.02 15.07
C ASP A 59 2.88 -2.44 15.06
N CYS A 60 2.62 -3.74 14.93
CA CYS A 60 1.26 -4.28 14.85
C CYS A 60 0.43 -3.97 16.10
N ASP A 61 1.06 -3.84 17.26
CA ASP A 61 0.37 -3.47 18.52
C ASP A 61 -0.14 -2.02 18.52
N LEU A 62 0.31 -1.18 17.57
CA LEU A 62 -0.12 0.21 17.41
C LEU A 62 -1.17 0.39 16.32
N VAL A 63 -1.60 -0.68 15.65
CA VAL A 63 -2.68 -0.62 14.65
C VAL A 63 -4.02 -0.37 15.33
N THR A 64 -4.69 0.72 14.96
CA THR A 64 -5.97 1.14 15.58
C THR A 64 -7.14 1.12 14.61
N ASP A 65 -6.91 1.13 13.31
CA ASP A 65 -7.94 1.06 12.29
C ASP A 65 -7.40 0.39 11.01
N THR A 66 -8.23 -0.48 10.42
CA THR A 66 -7.96 -1.16 9.15
C THR A 66 -9.13 -1.06 8.17
N THR A 67 -10.07 -0.13 8.41
CA THR A 67 -11.33 -0.06 7.64
C THR A 67 -11.10 0.35 6.19
N ARG A 68 -10.09 1.21 5.93
CA ARG A 68 -9.81 1.80 4.60
C ARG A 68 -8.33 1.95 4.28
N GLY A 69 -7.50 1.34 5.07
CA GLY A 69 -6.05 1.45 5.05
C GLY A 69 -5.54 1.31 6.46
N THR A 70 -4.31 0.94 6.61
CA THR A 70 -3.74 0.67 7.93
C THR A 70 -3.36 1.98 8.62
N THR A 71 -3.86 2.16 9.85
CA THR A 71 -3.59 3.32 10.71
C THR A 71 -2.86 2.91 11.96
N LEU A 72 -1.74 3.56 12.22
CA LEU A 72 -0.99 3.47 13.47
C LEU A 72 -1.32 4.64 14.38
N GLU A 73 -1.38 4.37 15.68
CA GLU A 73 -1.51 5.40 16.71
C GLU A 73 -0.60 5.13 17.90
N GLU A 74 0.20 6.13 18.27
CA GLU A 74 0.98 6.11 19.47
C GLU A 74 0.83 7.43 20.24
N LYS A 75 0.39 7.36 21.50
CA LYS A 75 0.22 8.52 22.41
C LYS A 75 -0.62 9.65 21.82
N GLY A 76 -1.64 9.30 21.03
CA GLY A 76 -2.55 10.25 20.40
C GLY A 76 -2.07 10.82 19.06
N ALA A 77 -0.87 10.49 18.62
CA ALA A 77 -0.40 10.81 17.27
C ALA A 77 -0.77 9.63 16.32
N LYS A 78 -1.28 9.97 15.13
CA LYS A 78 -1.72 8.99 14.13
C LYS A 78 -1.06 9.20 12.79
N VAL A 79 -0.86 8.10 12.06
CA VAL A 79 -0.53 8.08 10.65
C VAL A 79 -1.32 6.97 9.96
N SER A 80 -1.92 7.25 8.81
CA SER A 80 -2.78 6.32 8.07
C SER A 80 -2.27 6.05 6.65
N THR A 81 -2.85 5.01 6.01
CA THR A 81 -2.54 4.59 4.62
C THR A 81 -1.05 4.28 4.44
N ILE A 82 -0.51 3.52 5.40
CA ILE A 82 0.94 3.23 5.48
C ILE A 82 1.36 2.02 4.65
N GLU A 83 0.42 1.14 4.29
CA GLU A 83 0.63 -0.18 3.69
C GLU A 83 1.46 -0.12 2.40
N HIS A 84 1.20 0.83 1.50
CA HIS A 84 1.92 0.93 0.22
C HIS A 84 3.38 1.35 0.40
N LEU A 85 3.64 2.27 1.34
CA LEU A 85 5.00 2.69 1.68
C LEU A 85 5.76 1.57 2.38
N LEU A 86 5.15 0.94 3.38
CA LEU A 86 5.78 -0.17 4.11
C LEU A 86 6.06 -1.35 3.18
N ALA A 87 5.15 -1.67 2.26
CA ALA A 87 5.39 -2.67 1.22
C ALA A 87 6.62 -2.34 0.37
N ALA A 88 6.79 -1.06 -0.03
CA ALA A 88 7.98 -0.63 -0.76
C ALA A 88 9.26 -0.79 0.06
N LEU A 89 9.24 -0.43 1.35
CA LEU A 89 10.40 -0.57 2.24
C LEU A 89 10.81 -2.03 2.39
N VAL A 90 9.86 -2.93 2.68
CA VAL A 90 10.12 -4.38 2.78
C VAL A 90 10.55 -4.96 1.44
N GLY A 91 9.85 -4.64 0.35
CA GLY A 91 10.16 -5.12 -0.99
C GLY A 91 11.54 -4.69 -1.48
N MET A 92 12.02 -3.53 -1.03
CA MET A 92 13.38 -3.03 -1.28
C MET A 92 14.39 -3.47 -0.21
N ARG A 93 14.00 -4.38 0.71
CA ARG A 93 14.84 -4.96 1.76
C ARG A 93 15.44 -3.95 2.74
N LEU A 94 14.80 -2.83 2.95
CA LEU A 94 15.17 -1.91 4.02
C LEU A 94 14.72 -2.46 5.37
N ASP A 95 15.45 -2.13 6.41
CA ASP A 95 15.18 -2.52 7.78
C ASP A 95 15.05 -1.30 8.69
N ASN A 96 15.75 -0.21 8.40
CA ASN A 96 15.86 0.93 9.29
C ASN A 96 15.66 2.25 8.52
N VAL A 97 14.52 2.89 8.70
CA VAL A 97 14.18 4.17 8.04
C VAL A 97 13.39 5.05 8.98
N LEU A 98 13.82 6.31 9.13
CA LEU A 98 13.01 7.36 9.72
C LEU A 98 12.18 8.03 8.64
N ILE A 99 10.87 8.08 8.85
CA ILE A 99 9.88 8.65 7.92
C ILE A 99 9.31 9.91 8.54
N GLU A 100 9.84 11.06 8.16
CA GLU A 100 9.30 12.36 8.55
C GLU A 100 8.11 12.72 7.67
N ILE A 101 6.99 13.12 8.29
CA ILE A 101 5.75 13.45 7.59
C ILE A 101 5.08 14.67 8.23
N ASP A 102 4.61 15.62 7.42
CA ASP A 102 3.95 16.85 7.90
C ASP A 102 2.42 16.78 7.85
N GLY A 103 1.86 15.58 7.82
CA GLY A 103 0.41 15.35 7.78
C GLY A 103 0.01 13.99 8.34
N PRO A 104 -1.31 13.73 8.46
CA PRO A 104 -1.85 12.55 9.12
C PRO A 104 -1.86 11.28 8.25
N GLU A 105 -1.52 11.38 6.97
CA GLU A 105 -1.73 10.31 6.00
C GLU A 105 -0.59 10.25 5.00
N VAL A 106 -0.10 9.05 4.70
CA VAL A 106 0.89 8.82 3.63
C VAL A 106 0.27 9.18 2.27
N PRO A 107 0.98 9.90 1.39
CA PRO A 107 0.47 10.24 0.06
C PRO A 107 0.09 9.01 -0.75
N ILE A 108 -1.08 9.01 -1.37
CA ILE A 108 -1.55 7.85 -2.17
C ILE A 108 -0.78 7.65 -3.48
N MET A 109 -0.18 8.70 -4.00
CA MET A 109 0.51 8.73 -5.28
C MET A 109 -0.40 8.26 -6.43
N ASP A 110 0.03 7.25 -7.19
CA ASP A 110 -0.77 6.61 -8.25
C ASP A 110 -1.60 5.41 -7.77
N GLY A 111 -1.63 5.17 -6.45
CA GLY A 111 -2.32 4.04 -5.84
C GLY A 111 -1.52 2.74 -5.81
N SER A 112 -0.24 2.78 -6.16
CA SER A 112 0.69 1.65 -6.10
C SER A 112 1.90 1.94 -5.20
N SER A 113 2.79 0.97 -5.04
CA SER A 113 4.08 1.16 -4.36
C SER A 113 5.20 1.59 -5.32
N GLU A 114 4.96 1.65 -6.63
CA GLU A 114 5.98 1.96 -7.63
C GLU A 114 6.68 3.30 -7.39
N PRO A 115 5.97 4.44 -7.13
CA PRO A 115 6.61 5.72 -6.87
C PRO A 115 7.54 5.69 -5.65
N PHE A 116 7.18 4.91 -4.63
CA PHE A 116 8.03 4.73 -3.44
C PHE A 116 9.26 3.88 -3.76
N THR A 117 9.12 2.78 -4.51
CA THR A 117 10.28 1.95 -4.89
C THR A 117 11.27 2.69 -5.78
N GLU A 118 10.78 3.54 -6.69
CA GLU A 118 11.63 4.43 -7.50
C GLU A 118 12.37 5.45 -6.64
N LEU A 119 11.66 6.07 -5.69
CA LEU A 119 12.24 7.01 -4.73
C LEU A 119 13.37 6.36 -3.92
N LEU A 120 13.12 5.17 -3.36
CA LEU A 120 14.09 4.40 -2.57
C LEU A 120 15.30 3.96 -3.40
N GLN A 121 15.07 3.54 -4.64
CA GLN A 121 16.15 3.19 -5.56
C GLN A 121 17.07 4.37 -5.85
N ASN A 122 16.49 5.55 -6.07
CA ASN A 122 17.26 6.77 -6.35
C ASN A 122 18.06 7.25 -5.12
N ALA A 123 17.52 7.06 -3.90
CA ALA A 123 18.24 7.34 -2.66
C ALA A 123 19.43 6.41 -2.42
N GLY A 124 19.36 5.20 -3.03
CA GLY A 124 20.32 4.13 -2.83
C GLY A 124 20.12 3.40 -1.50
N ILE A 125 20.62 2.17 -1.45
CA ILE A 125 20.50 1.31 -0.27
C ILE A 125 21.89 1.01 0.26
N PHE A 126 22.06 1.13 1.59
CA PHE A 126 23.30 0.93 2.30
C PHE A 126 23.18 -0.28 3.23
N GLU A 127 24.08 -1.26 3.07
CA GLU A 127 24.20 -2.41 3.95
C GLU A 127 24.90 -1.98 5.25
N GLN A 128 24.29 -2.27 6.40
CA GLN A 128 24.77 -1.91 7.72
C GLN A 128 25.54 -3.08 8.35
N ASP A 129 26.47 -2.79 9.25
CA ASP A 129 27.21 -3.83 9.95
C ASP A 129 26.42 -4.36 11.17
N ALA A 130 25.25 -4.92 10.88
CA ALA A 130 24.35 -5.53 11.86
C ALA A 130 23.57 -6.67 11.19
N GLN A 131 23.37 -7.77 11.89
CA GLN A 131 22.59 -8.90 11.40
C GLN A 131 21.11 -8.59 11.37
N LYS A 132 20.38 -9.08 10.37
CA LYS A 132 18.91 -9.05 10.37
C LYS A 132 18.36 -9.83 11.55
N ILE A 133 17.26 -9.33 12.07
CA ILE A 133 16.44 -10.05 13.05
C ILE A 133 15.26 -10.63 12.28
N TRP A 134 15.14 -11.95 12.29
CA TRP A 134 14.06 -12.66 11.62
C TRP A 134 13.01 -13.10 12.61
N TYR A 135 11.75 -12.80 12.32
CA TYR A 135 10.64 -13.49 12.94
C TYR A 135 10.35 -14.76 12.15
N CYS A 136 10.65 -15.90 12.74
CA CYS A 136 10.46 -17.20 12.10
C CYS A 136 9.18 -17.84 12.58
N ILE A 137 8.39 -18.32 11.64
CA ILE A 137 7.20 -19.13 11.93
C ILE A 137 7.68 -20.58 12.03
N ASP A 138 7.48 -21.23 13.18
CA ASP A 138 7.92 -22.60 13.48
C ASP A 138 6.77 -23.61 13.46
N GLU A 139 5.52 -23.15 13.49
CA GLU A 139 4.31 -23.97 13.36
C GLU A 139 3.28 -23.33 12.43
N ASN A 140 2.32 -24.12 11.94
CA ASN A 140 1.25 -23.60 11.11
C ASN A 140 0.32 -22.71 11.93
N ILE A 141 0.16 -21.46 11.51
CA ILE A 141 -0.78 -20.52 12.11
C ILE A 141 -1.95 -20.34 11.15
N GLN A 142 -3.16 -20.51 11.62
CA GLN A 142 -4.37 -20.35 10.84
C GLN A 142 -5.32 -19.36 11.49
N TYR A 143 -5.79 -18.41 10.71
CA TYR A 143 -6.83 -17.46 11.09
C TYR A 143 -8.00 -17.57 10.13
N PHE A 144 -9.22 -17.56 10.66
CA PHE A 144 -10.44 -17.64 9.86
C PHE A 144 -11.49 -16.67 10.39
N ASP A 145 -11.89 -15.72 9.55
CA ASP A 145 -13.04 -14.83 9.79
C ASP A 145 -14.25 -15.36 9.02
N ARG A 146 -15.21 -15.94 9.72
CA ARG A 146 -16.41 -16.53 9.10
C ARG A 146 -17.38 -15.50 8.57
N GLU A 147 -17.43 -14.32 9.18
CA GLU A 147 -18.36 -13.26 8.77
C GLU A 147 -17.92 -12.63 7.47
N LYS A 148 -16.62 -12.41 7.32
CA LYS A 148 -16.02 -11.84 6.12
C LYS A 148 -15.60 -12.88 5.09
N ASN A 149 -15.69 -14.18 5.42
CA ASN A 149 -15.18 -15.29 4.60
C ASN A 149 -13.71 -15.09 4.20
N VAL A 150 -12.89 -14.74 5.18
CA VAL A 150 -11.45 -14.54 5.01
C VAL A 150 -10.70 -15.64 5.73
N GLU A 151 -9.75 -16.25 5.04
CA GLU A 151 -8.82 -17.23 5.60
C GLU A 151 -7.39 -16.77 5.39
N MET A 152 -6.57 -16.88 6.42
CA MET A 152 -5.13 -16.63 6.36
C MET A 152 -4.39 -17.81 6.98
N VAL A 153 -3.37 -18.29 6.30
CA VAL A 153 -2.53 -19.39 6.78
C VAL A 153 -1.07 -18.97 6.66
N ALA A 154 -0.35 -19.03 7.76
CA ALA A 154 1.09 -18.88 7.78
C ALA A 154 1.75 -20.24 8.00
N LEU A 155 2.74 -20.56 7.18
CA LEU A 155 3.45 -21.84 7.16
C LEU A 155 4.94 -21.61 7.38
N PRO A 156 5.64 -22.51 8.09
CA PRO A 156 7.10 -22.49 8.14
C PRO A 156 7.71 -22.54 6.73
N SER A 157 8.68 -21.68 6.46
CA SER A 157 9.41 -21.64 5.19
C SER A 157 10.77 -21.00 5.38
N ASP A 158 11.76 -21.45 4.62
CA ASP A 158 13.10 -20.84 4.56
C ASP A 158 13.13 -19.57 3.70
N GLU A 159 12.03 -19.22 3.06
CA GLU A 159 11.92 -18.07 2.17
C GLU A 159 10.65 -17.28 2.44
N TYR A 160 10.73 -15.96 2.27
CA TYR A 160 9.56 -15.08 2.30
C TYR A 160 8.75 -15.25 1.02
N LYS A 161 7.58 -15.87 1.16
CA LYS A 161 6.64 -16.13 0.04
C LYS A 161 5.23 -15.79 0.47
N ILE A 162 4.48 -15.20 -0.43
CA ILE A 162 3.06 -14.91 -0.20
C ILE A 162 2.27 -15.36 -1.43
N THR A 163 1.16 -16.03 -1.19
CA THR A 163 0.12 -16.32 -2.19
C THR A 163 -1.18 -15.69 -1.70
N THR A 164 -1.87 -14.97 -2.57
CA THR A 164 -3.19 -14.43 -2.29
C THR A 164 -4.19 -14.90 -3.33
N LEU A 165 -5.43 -15.15 -2.87
CA LEU A 165 -6.58 -15.42 -3.72
C LEU A 165 -7.68 -14.46 -3.31
N ILE A 166 -8.29 -13.79 -4.27
CA ILE A 166 -9.43 -12.90 -4.04
C ILE A 166 -10.65 -13.39 -4.83
N ASP A 167 -11.80 -13.31 -4.18
CA ASP A 167 -13.10 -13.47 -4.80
C ASP A 167 -14.10 -12.54 -4.10
N PHE A 168 -14.51 -11.48 -4.81
CA PHE A 168 -15.48 -10.50 -4.32
C PHE A 168 -16.89 -10.78 -4.82
N ASN A 169 -17.15 -11.98 -5.32
CA ASN A 169 -18.41 -12.34 -5.97
C ASN A 169 -18.79 -11.38 -7.12
N SER A 170 -17.79 -10.87 -7.82
CA SER A 170 -17.90 -9.92 -8.93
C SER A 170 -17.68 -10.66 -10.25
N THR A 171 -18.63 -10.53 -11.18
CA THR A 171 -18.51 -11.12 -12.52
C THR A 171 -17.41 -10.45 -13.36
N VAL A 172 -17.00 -9.25 -13.00
CA VAL A 172 -15.92 -8.50 -13.66
C VAL A 172 -14.55 -8.97 -13.20
N LEU A 173 -14.34 -9.07 -11.89
CA LEU A 173 -13.07 -9.54 -11.35
C LEU A 173 -12.92 -11.06 -11.46
N GLY A 174 -14.02 -11.80 -11.23
CA GLY A 174 -13.94 -13.23 -11.03
C GLY A 174 -13.07 -13.60 -9.83
N THR A 175 -12.63 -14.84 -9.79
CA THR A 175 -11.62 -15.30 -8.82
C THR A 175 -10.24 -15.05 -9.40
N GLN A 176 -9.39 -14.35 -8.66
CA GLN A 176 -8.02 -14.06 -9.07
C GLN A 176 -7.03 -14.52 -8.00
N HIS A 177 -5.83 -14.86 -8.43
CA HIS A 177 -4.72 -15.15 -7.51
C HIS A 177 -3.45 -14.42 -7.92
N ALA A 178 -2.55 -14.23 -6.97
CA ALA A 178 -1.21 -13.70 -7.19
C ALA A 178 -0.22 -14.36 -6.24
N ASP A 179 1.02 -14.49 -6.71
CA ASP A 179 2.13 -15.09 -5.97
C ASP A 179 3.32 -14.14 -5.94
N LEU A 180 3.91 -13.97 -4.77
CA LEU A 180 5.26 -13.43 -4.61
C LEU A 180 6.16 -14.57 -4.15
N LYS A 181 6.98 -15.09 -5.05
CA LYS A 181 7.88 -16.22 -4.77
C LYS A 181 9.22 -15.79 -4.16
N SER A 182 9.57 -14.53 -4.36
CA SER A 182 10.78 -13.91 -3.82
C SER A 182 10.62 -12.41 -3.76
N LEU A 183 11.16 -11.75 -2.74
CA LEU A 183 11.21 -10.28 -2.68
C LEU A 183 11.99 -9.66 -3.85
N LYS A 184 12.84 -10.43 -4.56
CA LYS A 184 13.50 -9.97 -5.79
C LYS A 184 12.51 -9.53 -6.86
N ASP A 185 11.35 -10.18 -6.92
CA ASP A 185 10.33 -9.95 -7.93
C ASP A 185 9.37 -8.82 -7.52
N PHE A 186 9.42 -8.37 -6.26
CA PHE A 186 8.47 -7.38 -5.72
C PHE A 186 8.39 -6.11 -6.58
N ARG A 187 9.53 -5.54 -6.92
CA ARG A 187 9.60 -4.27 -7.65
C ARG A 187 8.96 -4.33 -9.03
N THR A 188 9.10 -5.44 -9.74
CA THR A 188 8.61 -5.59 -11.12
C THR A 188 7.23 -6.21 -11.20
N GLU A 189 6.88 -7.05 -10.23
CA GLU A 189 5.66 -7.86 -10.30
C GLU A 189 4.54 -7.35 -9.38
N ILE A 190 4.89 -6.70 -8.27
CA ILE A 190 3.93 -6.32 -7.22
C ILE A 190 3.84 -4.81 -7.04
N ALA A 191 4.98 -4.13 -6.90
CA ALA A 191 5.01 -2.70 -6.64
C ALA A 191 4.21 -1.85 -7.66
N PRO A 192 4.15 -2.18 -8.96
CA PRO A 192 3.35 -1.43 -9.92
C PRO A 192 1.84 -1.62 -9.79
N CYS A 193 1.35 -2.56 -8.96
CA CYS A 193 -0.08 -2.87 -8.91
C CYS A 193 -0.83 -1.85 -8.08
N ARG A 194 -1.83 -1.23 -8.69
CA ARG A 194 -2.62 -0.14 -8.10
C ARG A 194 -3.80 -0.69 -7.31
N THR A 195 -4.19 0.10 -6.30
CA THR A 195 -5.42 -0.13 -5.55
C THR A 195 -6.65 -0.09 -6.46
N PHE A 196 -7.72 -0.72 -6.02
CA PHE A 196 -8.98 -0.76 -6.75
C PHE A 196 -10.16 -0.49 -5.82
N VAL A 197 -11.26 -0.06 -6.42
CA VAL A 197 -12.52 0.19 -5.73
C VAL A 197 -13.68 -0.19 -6.64
N PHE A 198 -14.78 -0.71 -6.08
CA PHE A 198 -16.00 -0.90 -6.83
C PHE A 198 -16.73 0.43 -7.01
N LEU A 199 -17.34 0.63 -8.19
CA LEU A 199 -18.01 1.89 -8.51
C LEU A 199 -19.08 2.26 -7.49
N HIS A 200 -19.89 1.27 -7.06
CA HIS A 200 -20.93 1.50 -6.06
C HIS A 200 -20.39 1.91 -4.67
N GLU A 201 -19.18 1.46 -4.32
CA GLU A 201 -18.48 1.91 -3.11
C GLU A 201 -17.93 3.32 -3.30
N LEU A 202 -17.35 3.59 -4.48
CA LEU A 202 -16.82 4.91 -4.82
C LEU A 202 -17.89 6.00 -4.74
N GLU A 203 -19.09 5.74 -5.24
CA GLU A 203 -20.23 6.67 -5.13
C GLU A 203 -20.59 6.96 -3.68
N MET A 204 -20.69 5.93 -2.85
CA MET A 204 -20.93 6.07 -1.42
C MET A 204 -19.83 6.89 -0.73
N LEU A 205 -18.57 6.68 -1.11
CA LEU A 205 -17.42 7.41 -0.57
C LEU A 205 -17.47 8.89 -0.93
N ILE A 206 -17.81 9.20 -2.18
CA ILE A 206 -17.99 10.59 -2.66
C ILE A 206 -19.13 11.27 -1.91
N ASP A 207 -20.28 10.62 -1.81
CA ASP A 207 -21.48 11.19 -1.15
C ASP A 207 -21.24 11.47 0.34
N ASN A 208 -20.41 10.67 0.99
CA ASN A 208 -20.04 10.86 2.40
C ASN A 208 -18.76 11.71 2.58
N ASN A 209 -18.19 12.27 1.52
CA ASN A 209 -16.96 13.10 1.57
C ASN A 209 -15.77 12.39 2.22
N LEU A 210 -15.60 11.09 1.95
CA LEU A 210 -14.63 10.20 2.61
C LEU A 210 -13.35 9.95 1.79
N ILE A 211 -13.30 10.45 0.53
CA ILE A 211 -12.12 10.39 -0.36
C ILE A 211 -11.83 11.77 -0.93
N LYS A 212 -11.43 12.69 -0.06
CA LYS A 212 -11.20 14.09 -0.45
C LYS A 212 -10.01 14.26 -1.42
N GLY A 213 -9.04 13.36 -1.36
CA GLY A 213 -7.88 13.30 -2.23
C GLY A 213 -8.00 12.23 -3.32
N GLY A 214 -9.14 11.53 -3.38
CA GLY A 214 -9.39 10.54 -4.42
C GLY A 214 -9.43 11.20 -5.80
N ASP A 215 -8.51 10.79 -6.66
CA ASP A 215 -8.51 11.08 -8.09
C ASP A 215 -8.76 9.78 -8.85
N ILE A 216 -9.40 9.90 -10.00
CA ILE A 216 -9.68 8.74 -10.85
C ILE A 216 -8.41 8.05 -11.36
N ASN A 217 -7.25 8.71 -11.25
CA ASN A 217 -5.98 8.16 -11.70
C ASN A 217 -5.23 7.38 -10.59
N ASN A 218 -5.70 7.40 -9.35
CA ASN A 218 -5.02 6.73 -8.24
C ASN A 218 -5.71 5.44 -7.77
N ALA A 219 -6.73 4.97 -8.49
CA ALA A 219 -7.38 3.68 -8.24
C ALA A 219 -7.99 3.10 -9.52
N ILE A 220 -7.99 1.79 -9.63
CA ILE A 220 -8.75 1.06 -10.65
C ILE A 220 -10.20 1.01 -10.21
N VAL A 221 -11.13 1.50 -11.03
CA VAL A 221 -12.56 1.47 -10.71
C VAL A 221 -13.23 0.30 -11.43
N VAL A 222 -13.76 -0.63 -10.66
CA VAL A 222 -14.46 -1.84 -11.14
C VAL A 222 -15.95 -1.57 -11.22
N VAL A 223 -16.56 -1.82 -12.37
CA VAL A 223 -17.98 -1.61 -12.64
C VAL A 223 -18.66 -2.97 -12.80
N ASP A 224 -19.09 -3.56 -11.71
CA ASP A 224 -19.70 -4.88 -11.65
C ASP A 224 -21.24 -4.87 -11.66
N LYS A 225 -21.83 -3.68 -11.63
CA LYS A 225 -23.27 -3.46 -11.70
C LYS A 225 -23.63 -2.56 -12.88
N PRO A 226 -24.84 -2.71 -13.46
CA PRO A 226 -25.31 -1.79 -14.49
C PRO A 226 -25.28 -0.34 -13.99
N VAL A 227 -24.80 0.57 -14.83
CA VAL A 227 -24.68 2.00 -14.51
C VAL A 227 -25.51 2.80 -15.52
N THR A 228 -26.26 3.76 -15.03
CA THR A 228 -27.07 4.66 -15.87
C THR A 228 -26.24 5.80 -16.47
N GLY A 229 -26.71 6.40 -17.57
CA GLY A 229 -26.07 7.57 -18.15
C GLY A 229 -26.02 8.79 -17.20
N GLU A 230 -26.98 8.89 -16.29
CA GLU A 230 -27.03 9.96 -15.27
C GLU A 230 -25.92 9.75 -14.22
N GLU A 231 -25.75 8.54 -13.71
CA GLU A 231 -24.65 8.20 -12.78
C GLU A 231 -23.29 8.47 -13.41
N MET A 232 -23.07 8.02 -14.65
CA MET A 232 -21.83 8.30 -15.38
C MET A 232 -21.57 9.80 -15.56
N SER A 233 -22.61 10.58 -15.85
CA SER A 233 -22.51 12.04 -15.99
C SER A 233 -22.18 12.71 -14.65
N ARG A 234 -22.75 12.22 -13.55
CA ARG A 234 -22.46 12.68 -12.18
C ARG A 234 -21.01 12.42 -11.81
N LEU A 235 -20.51 11.22 -12.10
CA LEU A 235 -19.11 10.82 -11.86
C LEU A 235 -18.14 11.67 -12.70
N ALA A 236 -18.41 11.82 -14.00
CA ALA A 236 -17.61 12.66 -14.88
C ALA A 236 -17.47 14.08 -14.32
N LYS A 237 -18.59 14.66 -13.86
CA LYS A 237 -18.61 15.98 -13.22
C LYS A 237 -17.81 16.01 -11.91
N ALA A 238 -17.97 15.00 -11.04
CA ALA A 238 -17.25 14.90 -9.77
C ALA A 238 -15.73 14.86 -9.96
N PHE A 239 -15.26 14.13 -10.97
CA PHE A 239 -13.85 13.99 -11.32
C PHE A 239 -13.36 15.01 -12.38
N LYS A 240 -14.16 16.02 -12.71
CA LYS A 240 -13.84 17.09 -13.69
C LYS A 240 -13.36 16.52 -15.04
N ARG A 241 -14.08 15.49 -15.52
CA ARG A 241 -13.86 14.87 -16.83
C ARG A 241 -15.01 15.19 -17.76
N ASP A 242 -14.72 15.32 -19.03
CA ASP A 242 -15.74 15.60 -20.06
C ASP A 242 -16.68 14.40 -20.27
N LYS A 243 -16.13 13.19 -20.22
CA LYS A 243 -16.85 11.95 -20.41
C LYS A 243 -16.16 10.80 -19.67
N MET A 244 -16.98 9.88 -19.17
CA MET A 244 -16.53 8.60 -18.63
C MET A 244 -17.32 7.47 -19.28
N GLU A 245 -16.64 6.35 -19.50
CA GLU A 245 -17.21 5.16 -20.14
C GLU A 245 -16.75 3.91 -19.42
N VAL A 246 -17.57 2.86 -19.47
CA VAL A 246 -17.19 1.54 -19.01
C VAL A 246 -16.57 0.78 -20.18
N LYS A 247 -15.34 0.32 -20.05
CA LYS A 247 -14.67 -0.54 -21.02
C LYS A 247 -15.35 -1.92 -21.08
N SER A 248 -15.16 -2.63 -22.17
CA SER A 248 -15.71 -3.99 -22.37
C SER A 248 -15.32 -4.99 -21.27
N GLY A 249 -14.22 -4.75 -20.56
CA GLY A 249 -13.78 -5.55 -19.42
C GLY A 249 -14.44 -5.20 -18.08
N GLY A 250 -15.40 -4.24 -18.03
CA GLY A 250 -16.07 -3.86 -16.79
C GLY A 250 -15.25 -2.89 -15.91
N TYR A 251 -14.28 -2.19 -16.47
CA TYR A 251 -13.51 -1.14 -15.80
C TYR A 251 -13.84 0.22 -16.37
N LEU A 252 -13.74 1.28 -15.56
CA LEU A 252 -13.79 2.63 -16.11
C LEU A 252 -12.62 2.88 -17.08
N ASN A 253 -12.85 3.77 -18.05
CA ASN A 253 -11.87 4.11 -19.07
C ASN A 253 -10.74 5.04 -18.59
N ASN A 254 -10.65 5.27 -17.28
CA ASN A 254 -9.62 6.11 -16.68
C ASN A 254 -8.22 5.49 -16.73
N LEU A 255 -8.13 4.16 -16.54
CA LEU A 255 -6.87 3.44 -16.48
C LEU A 255 -6.94 2.14 -17.31
N GLU A 256 -5.77 1.67 -17.76
CA GLU A 256 -5.57 0.31 -18.27
C GLU A 256 -4.88 -0.54 -17.21
N LEU A 257 -5.26 -1.81 -17.10
CA LEU A 257 -4.61 -2.73 -16.19
C LEU A 257 -3.16 -2.95 -16.59
N ARG A 258 -2.24 -2.86 -15.63
CA ARG A 258 -0.81 -3.20 -15.80
C ARG A 258 -0.60 -4.70 -15.88
N PHE A 259 -1.46 -5.46 -15.15
CA PHE A 259 -1.49 -6.92 -15.16
C PHE A 259 -2.95 -7.38 -15.22
N GLN A 260 -3.22 -8.54 -15.83
CA GLN A 260 -4.59 -9.07 -15.90
C GLN A 260 -5.19 -9.35 -14.51
N ASN A 261 -4.34 -9.73 -13.54
CA ASN A 261 -4.68 -9.98 -12.14
C ASN A 261 -4.18 -8.85 -11.21
N GLU A 262 -4.13 -7.61 -11.70
CA GLU A 262 -3.63 -6.47 -10.93
C GLU A 262 -4.34 -6.31 -9.56
N PRO A 263 -5.66 -6.49 -9.44
CA PRO A 263 -6.34 -6.44 -8.14
C PRO A 263 -5.84 -7.48 -7.12
N ALA A 264 -5.58 -8.73 -7.56
CA ALA A 264 -5.02 -9.75 -6.67
C ALA A 264 -3.58 -9.44 -6.26
N ARG A 265 -2.77 -8.92 -7.19
CA ARG A 265 -1.40 -8.48 -6.91
C ARG A 265 -1.38 -7.31 -5.94
N HIS A 266 -2.35 -6.40 -6.05
CA HIS A 266 -2.46 -5.29 -5.10
C HIS A 266 -2.81 -5.80 -3.69
N LYS A 267 -3.72 -6.77 -3.55
CA LYS A 267 -3.98 -7.38 -2.24
C LYS A 267 -2.76 -8.09 -1.65
N LEU A 268 -1.91 -8.65 -2.49
CA LEU A 268 -0.62 -9.19 -2.06
C LEU A 268 0.33 -8.06 -1.62
N LEU A 269 0.34 -6.91 -2.31
CA LEU A 269 1.09 -5.72 -1.92
C LEU A 269 0.68 -5.26 -0.52
N ASP A 270 -0.62 -5.15 -0.24
CA ASP A 270 -1.15 -4.78 1.07
C ASP A 270 -0.64 -5.74 2.16
N ILE A 271 -0.67 -7.05 1.91
CA ILE A 271 -0.16 -8.06 2.87
C ILE A 271 1.34 -7.84 3.15
N VAL A 272 2.15 -7.54 2.13
CA VAL A 272 3.59 -7.25 2.34
C VAL A 272 3.76 -6.04 3.24
N GLY A 273 2.97 -5.00 3.06
CA GLY A 273 3.02 -3.78 3.87
C GLY A 273 2.50 -3.95 5.30
N ASP A 274 1.44 -4.74 5.48
CA ASP A 274 0.84 -4.99 6.79
C ASP A 274 1.66 -5.97 7.66
N LEU A 275 2.56 -6.73 7.03
CA LEU A 275 3.51 -7.62 7.71
C LEU A 275 4.91 -6.98 7.90
N ALA A 276 5.07 -5.69 7.64
CA ALA A 276 6.33 -4.97 7.69
C ALA A 276 6.88 -4.76 9.10
#